data_b4e969d1525b167f0169300be0e3eab8
#
_entry.id   b4e969d1525b167f0169300be0e3eab8
#
_cell.length_a   1.000
_cell.length_b   1.000
_cell.length_c   1.000
_cell.angle_alpha   90.00
_cell.angle_beta   90.00
_cell.angle_gamma   90.00
#
_symmetry.space_group_name_H-M   'P 1'
#
loop_
_entity.id
_entity.type
_entity.pdbx_description
1 polymer ?
#
loop_
_entity_poly.entity_id
_entity_poly.type
_entity_poly.pdbx_seq_one_letter_code
_entity_poly.pdbx_strand_id
1 'polypeptide(L)'
;LNPLIYNRLTFGYIYDLRQRVMAKLNQMPISYLDKKSSGDLVSRVTTDAEQLSNGLLMVFNQFFIGVLTIIITIVTMADIDLLMLGLVLILTPLSLFLARFIANKSYHLYQKQTKSRGRQTQYIEEMIRQESLLHVFNAQEAAIETFTEINDTYADYSQGAIFYSSTVNPSTRFINSLIYALLAGVGALRIMSGAFTVGQLTTFLNYVTQYTKPFNDISSVLSELQGAIACAERLYDILDEEYEPLPVKAQLDADKIQGQIEFKDVSFGYTPQKTLINHLNLSIPAASKVAIVGPTGAGKSTLINLLMRFYEVDSGAIYLDGVSMADYSVEELRQQIGMVLQETWLKVGTIHDNIAYGNPEATREEVIAAAKAANADFFIRQLPNGYDTYLSDAGASLSQGQRQLLTIARIFVKLPKILILDEATSSIDTRTEILVQEAFEKLMKGRTSFIIAHRLSTIQSADCILVMVDGDIVEYGTHDELMTKQGVYYQMQTAQAG
;
A
#
# COMPACT_ATOMS: atom_id res chain seq x y z
N LEU A 1 5.61 35.78 13.36
CA LEU A 1 4.69 35.75 12.20
C LEU A 1 5.16 34.77 11.11
N ASN A 2 6.45 34.72 10.76
CA ASN A 2 6.98 33.86 9.71
C ASN A 2 6.75 32.36 9.95
N PRO A 3 7.03 31.75 11.13
CA PRO A 3 6.83 30.33 11.33
C PRO A 3 5.35 29.90 11.18
N LEU A 4 4.41 30.74 11.60
CA LEU A 4 2.99 30.45 11.46
C LEU A 4 2.54 30.40 9.99
N ILE A 5 3.09 31.30 9.17
CA ILE A 5 2.77 31.34 7.74
C ILE A 5 3.34 30.12 7.02
N TYR A 6 4.62 29.80 7.23
CA TYR A 6 5.26 28.64 6.59
C TYR A 6 4.61 27.33 7.02
N ASN A 7 4.32 27.16 8.31
CA ASN A 7 3.62 25.98 8.81
C ASN A 7 2.24 25.84 8.15
N ARG A 8 1.46 26.94 8.10
CA ARG A 8 0.12 26.91 7.49
C ARG A 8 0.18 26.57 5.99
N LEU A 9 1.13 27.13 5.26
CA LEU A 9 1.32 26.84 3.83
C LEU A 9 1.74 25.39 3.62
N THR A 10 2.75 24.91 4.35
CA THR A 10 3.30 23.56 4.19
C THR A 10 2.26 22.51 4.58
N PHE A 11 1.64 22.62 5.76
CA PHE A 11 0.64 21.64 6.19
C PHE A 11 -0.63 21.71 5.34
N GLY A 12 -1.04 22.89 4.87
CA GLY A 12 -2.16 23.03 3.94
C GLY A 12 -1.90 22.36 2.61
N TYR A 13 -0.70 22.53 2.05
CA TYR A 13 -0.29 21.86 0.81
C TYR A 13 -0.21 20.34 0.97
N ILE A 14 0.39 19.84 2.06
CA ILE A 14 0.50 18.40 2.33
C ILE A 14 -0.88 17.76 2.57
N TYR A 15 -1.78 18.45 3.24
CA TYR A 15 -3.16 18.03 3.41
C TYR A 15 -3.88 17.86 2.05
N ASP A 16 -3.80 18.85 1.19
CA ASP A 16 -4.37 18.80 -0.17
C ASP A 16 -3.74 17.69 -1.00
N LEU A 17 -2.41 17.56 -0.95
CA LEU A 17 -1.68 16.51 -1.67
C LEU A 17 -2.11 15.11 -1.23
N ARG A 18 -2.23 14.86 0.09
CA ARG A 18 -2.72 13.59 0.61
C ARG A 18 -4.14 13.28 0.15
N GLN A 19 -5.04 14.27 0.17
CA GLN A 19 -6.40 14.09 -0.32
C GLN A 19 -6.43 13.72 -1.81
N ARG A 20 -5.64 14.43 -2.63
CA ARG A 20 -5.54 14.16 -4.07
C ARG A 20 -4.98 12.76 -4.35
N VAL A 21 -3.93 12.35 -3.64
CA VAL A 21 -3.34 11.02 -3.78
C VAL A 21 -4.35 9.93 -3.37
N MET A 22 -5.07 10.10 -2.25
CA MET A 22 -6.11 9.16 -1.82
C MET A 22 -7.28 9.10 -2.81
N ALA A 23 -7.74 10.25 -3.32
CA ALA A 23 -8.78 10.28 -4.34
C ALA A 23 -8.34 9.56 -5.62
N LYS A 24 -7.09 9.77 -6.05
CA LYS A 24 -6.52 9.10 -7.23
C LYS A 24 -6.40 7.59 -7.02
N LEU A 25 -5.89 7.13 -5.87
CA LEU A 25 -5.81 5.69 -5.55
C LEU A 25 -7.18 5.01 -5.57
N ASN A 26 -8.24 5.69 -5.08
CA ASN A 26 -9.60 5.16 -5.13
C ASN A 26 -10.16 5.05 -6.54
N GLN A 27 -9.64 5.81 -7.50
CA GLN A 27 -10.05 5.76 -8.91
C GLN A 27 -9.23 4.76 -9.74
N MET A 28 -8.08 4.30 -9.20
CA MET A 28 -7.21 3.37 -9.93
C MET A 28 -7.82 1.98 -10.03
N PRO A 29 -7.58 1.28 -11.16
CA PRO A 29 -8.03 -0.10 -11.32
C PRO A 29 -7.29 -1.02 -10.35
N ILE A 30 -7.94 -2.14 -10.00
CA ILE A 30 -7.32 -3.16 -9.13
C ILE A 30 -6.01 -3.69 -9.74
N SER A 31 -5.95 -3.80 -11.06
CA SER A 31 -4.73 -4.21 -11.79
C SER A 31 -3.51 -3.31 -11.51
N TYR A 32 -3.72 -2.03 -11.18
CA TYR A 32 -2.64 -1.14 -10.74
C TYR A 32 -2.25 -1.41 -9.29
N LEU A 33 -3.25 -1.57 -8.41
CA LEU A 33 -3.03 -1.79 -6.97
C LEU A 33 -2.32 -3.12 -6.71
N ASP A 34 -2.65 -4.17 -7.45
CA ASP A 34 -2.04 -5.50 -7.33
C ASP A 34 -0.56 -5.54 -7.75
N LYS A 35 -0.14 -4.62 -8.64
CA LYS A 35 1.28 -4.48 -9.03
C LYS A 35 2.14 -3.79 -7.97
N LYS A 36 1.52 -3.12 -7.00
CA LYS A 36 2.20 -2.39 -5.92
C LYS A 36 1.95 -3.09 -4.59
N SER A 37 2.93 -3.11 -3.70
CA SER A 37 2.67 -3.61 -2.36
C SER A 37 1.80 -2.62 -1.57
N SER A 38 0.85 -3.12 -0.79
CA SER A 38 0.00 -2.29 0.09
C SER A 38 0.85 -1.45 1.05
N GLY A 39 1.96 -2.00 1.55
CA GLY A 39 2.91 -1.29 2.40
C GLY A 39 3.59 -0.11 1.71
N ASP A 40 3.96 -0.24 0.41
CA ASP A 40 4.53 0.86 -0.37
C ASP A 40 3.50 1.98 -0.56
N LEU A 41 2.26 1.66 -0.91
CA LEU A 41 1.20 2.66 -1.08
C LEU A 41 0.89 3.41 0.23
N VAL A 42 0.78 2.69 1.35
CA VAL A 42 0.59 3.30 2.67
C VAL A 42 1.78 4.18 3.03
N SER A 43 3.02 3.72 2.83
CA SER A 43 4.24 4.49 3.09
C SER A 43 4.29 5.79 2.28
N ARG A 44 3.87 5.77 1.03
CA ARG A 44 3.80 6.98 0.19
C ARG A 44 2.85 8.02 0.77
N VAL A 45 1.63 7.63 1.16
CA VAL A 45 0.63 8.57 1.70
C VAL A 45 1.01 9.08 3.10
N THR A 46 1.70 8.29 3.91
CA THR A 46 2.08 8.63 5.28
C THR A 46 3.49 9.19 5.35
N THR A 47 4.50 8.33 5.22
CA THR A 47 5.91 8.63 5.46
C THR A 47 6.50 9.59 4.42
N ASP A 48 6.25 9.34 3.11
CA ASP A 48 6.80 10.20 2.07
C ASP A 48 6.19 11.61 2.12
N ALA A 49 4.88 11.71 2.39
CA ALA A 49 4.23 13.01 2.58
C ALA A 49 4.76 13.76 3.82
N GLU A 50 5.11 13.05 4.91
CA GLU A 50 5.73 13.65 6.09
C GLU A 50 7.17 14.11 5.81
N GLN A 51 7.95 13.29 5.11
CA GLN A 51 9.32 13.64 4.71
C GLN A 51 9.33 14.87 3.80
N LEU A 52 8.39 14.96 2.85
CA LEU A 52 8.20 16.15 2.02
C LEU A 52 7.86 17.38 2.86
N SER A 53 6.98 17.23 3.86
CA SER A 53 6.64 18.31 4.80
C SER A 53 7.86 18.83 5.54
N ASN A 54 8.66 17.92 6.09
CA ASN A 54 9.86 18.25 6.85
C ASN A 54 10.90 18.96 5.97
N GLY A 55 11.11 18.47 4.75
CA GLY A 55 12.01 19.12 3.79
C GLY A 55 11.57 20.53 3.42
N LEU A 56 10.28 20.73 3.15
CA LEU A 56 9.74 22.08 2.86
C LEU A 56 9.91 23.03 4.04
N LEU A 57 9.62 22.59 5.26
CA LEU A 57 9.81 23.39 6.47
C LEU A 57 11.27 23.75 6.69
N MET A 58 12.21 22.84 6.44
CA MET A 58 13.65 23.12 6.53
C MET A 58 14.10 24.16 5.50
N VAL A 59 13.61 24.04 4.26
CA VAL A 59 13.90 25.05 3.21
C VAL A 59 13.46 26.43 3.66
N PHE A 60 12.23 26.58 4.17
CA PHE A 60 11.74 27.90 4.60
C PHE A 60 12.42 28.42 5.85
N ASN A 61 12.69 27.57 6.84
CA ASN A 61 13.20 28.02 8.14
C ASN A 61 14.73 28.15 8.19
N GLN A 62 15.47 27.37 7.40
CA GLN A 62 16.93 27.30 7.49
C GLN A 62 17.61 27.80 6.21
N PHE A 63 17.19 27.32 5.04
CA PHE A 63 17.86 27.69 3.79
C PHE A 63 17.70 29.17 3.46
N PHE A 64 16.46 29.67 3.38
CA PHE A 64 16.21 31.06 3.03
C PHE A 64 16.78 32.04 4.06
N ILE A 65 16.59 31.74 5.35
CA ILE A 65 17.15 32.58 6.43
C ILE A 65 18.68 32.53 6.42
N GLY A 66 19.25 31.35 6.19
CA GLY A 66 20.70 31.16 6.11
C GLY A 66 21.32 31.95 4.95
N VAL A 67 20.75 31.83 3.74
CA VAL A 67 21.21 32.56 2.56
C VAL A 67 21.10 34.08 2.79
N LEU A 68 19.96 34.54 3.32
CA LEU A 68 19.77 35.97 3.62
C LEU A 68 20.78 36.49 4.65
N THR A 69 21.04 35.70 5.70
CA THR A 69 22.05 36.04 6.72
C THR A 69 23.43 36.12 6.11
N ILE A 70 23.83 35.20 5.23
CA ILE A 70 25.13 35.26 4.52
C ILE A 70 25.22 36.54 3.70
N ILE A 71 24.20 36.88 2.90
CA ILE A 71 24.21 38.09 2.06
C ILE A 71 24.33 39.37 2.92
N ILE A 72 23.50 39.47 3.96
CA ILE A 72 23.49 40.66 4.83
C ILE A 72 24.85 40.81 5.56
N THR A 73 25.39 39.68 6.09
CA THR A 73 26.68 39.76 6.81
C THR A 73 27.84 40.07 5.88
N ILE A 74 27.87 39.60 4.62
CA ILE A 74 28.87 40.00 3.63
C ILE A 74 28.80 41.51 3.35
N VAL A 75 27.59 42.02 3.11
CA VAL A 75 27.40 43.47 2.83
C VAL A 75 27.83 44.30 4.02
N THR A 76 27.46 43.94 5.22
CA THR A 76 27.85 44.69 6.43
C THR A 76 29.34 44.58 6.75
N MET A 77 29.98 43.44 6.50
CA MET A 77 31.42 43.28 6.64
C MET A 77 32.19 44.10 5.58
N ALA A 78 31.65 44.20 4.33
CA ALA A 78 32.24 45.03 3.27
C ALA A 78 32.25 46.51 3.62
N ASP A 79 31.21 47.00 4.29
CA ASP A 79 31.10 48.37 4.75
C ASP A 79 32.12 48.71 5.87
N ILE A 80 32.50 47.73 6.67
CA ILE A 80 33.47 47.90 7.74
C ILE A 80 34.90 47.85 7.20
N ASP A 81 35.31 46.82 6.48
CA ASP A 81 36.66 46.67 5.94
C ASP A 81 36.76 45.60 4.83
N LEU A 82 37.09 46.00 3.61
CA LEU A 82 37.19 45.13 2.45
C LEU A 82 38.36 44.13 2.53
N LEU A 83 39.46 44.48 3.18
CA LEU A 83 40.64 43.59 3.30
C LEU A 83 40.31 42.43 4.26
N MET A 84 39.71 42.77 5.39
CA MET A 84 39.27 41.73 6.36
C MET A 84 38.18 40.84 5.77
N LEU A 85 37.24 41.39 4.99
CA LEU A 85 36.25 40.60 4.26
C LEU A 85 36.94 39.66 3.26
N GLY A 86 37.93 40.11 2.49
CA GLY A 86 38.68 39.29 1.56
C GLY A 86 39.34 38.07 2.25
N LEU A 87 39.91 38.28 3.45
CA LEU A 87 40.46 37.19 4.25
C LEU A 87 39.40 36.17 4.68
N VAL A 88 38.21 36.63 5.11
CA VAL A 88 37.10 35.76 5.48
C VAL A 88 36.69 34.89 4.29
N LEU A 89 36.51 35.50 3.11
CA LEU A 89 36.08 34.79 1.89
C LEU A 89 37.11 33.78 1.40
N ILE A 90 38.43 34.04 1.57
CA ILE A 90 39.51 33.12 1.22
C ILE A 90 39.60 31.96 2.21
N LEU A 91 39.38 32.18 3.51
CA LEU A 91 39.54 31.19 4.55
C LEU A 91 38.30 30.29 4.72
N THR A 92 37.11 30.80 4.39
CA THR A 92 35.85 30.03 4.53
C THR A 92 35.84 28.72 3.74
N PRO A 93 36.31 28.64 2.46
CA PRO A 93 36.37 27.38 1.73
C PRO A 93 37.15 26.26 2.41
N LEU A 94 38.14 26.60 3.24
CA LEU A 94 38.93 25.63 3.99
C LEU A 94 38.08 24.85 4.98
N SER A 95 37.20 25.51 5.73
CA SER A 95 36.27 24.84 6.66
C SER A 95 35.23 23.99 5.93
N LEU A 96 34.73 24.48 4.78
CA LEU A 96 33.79 23.74 3.94
C LEU A 96 34.44 22.48 3.32
N PHE A 97 35.69 22.58 2.87
CA PHE A 97 36.42 21.45 2.32
C PHE A 97 36.61 20.35 3.36
N LEU A 98 37.01 20.71 4.59
CA LEU A 98 37.17 19.74 5.68
C LEU A 98 35.81 19.11 6.06
N ALA A 99 34.76 19.91 6.18
CA ALA A 99 33.40 19.41 6.47
C ALA A 99 32.93 18.42 5.41
N ARG A 100 33.11 18.75 4.12
CA ARG A 100 32.76 17.87 3.00
C ARG A 100 33.55 16.57 2.99
N PHE A 101 34.85 16.62 3.29
CA PHE A 101 35.68 15.43 3.36
C PHE A 101 35.21 14.44 4.44
N ILE A 102 34.91 14.96 5.64
CA ILE A 102 34.42 14.13 6.75
C ILE A 102 33.00 13.64 6.46
N ALA A 103 32.12 14.49 5.94
CA ALA A 103 30.76 14.14 5.60
C ALA A 103 30.67 13.03 4.54
N ASN A 104 31.49 13.08 3.51
CA ASN A 104 31.55 12.02 2.50
C ASN A 104 31.92 10.66 3.10
N LYS A 105 32.88 10.64 4.03
CA LYS A 105 33.28 9.38 4.69
C LYS A 105 32.17 8.85 5.61
N SER A 106 31.50 9.76 6.34
CA SER A 106 30.32 9.46 7.14
C SER A 106 29.18 8.89 6.29
N TYR A 107 28.91 9.50 5.13
CA TYR A 107 27.83 9.08 4.22
C TYR A 107 27.97 7.62 3.75
N HIS A 108 29.18 7.22 3.34
CA HIS A 108 29.42 5.83 2.93
C HIS A 108 29.21 4.82 4.07
N LEU A 109 29.54 5.20 5.30
CA LEU A 109 29.31 4.35 6.46
C LEU A 109 27.81 4.30 6.81
N TYR A 110 27.09 5.41 6.70
CA TYR A 110 25.61 5.43 6.87
C TYR A 110 24.90 4.56 5.86
N GLN A 111 25.34 4.54 4.60
CA GLN A 111 24.77 3.63 3.60
C GLN A 111 24.96 2.16 3.99
N LYS A 112 26.17 1.79 4.46
CA LYS A 112 26.45 0.43 4.93
C LYS A 112 25.63 0.09 6.19
N GLN A 113 25.53 1.03 7.14
CA GLN A 113 24.70 0.91 8.34
C GLN A 113 23.23 0.68 7.99
N THR A 114 22.67 1.48 7.10
CA THR A 114 21.26 1.36 6.67
C THR A 114 20.99 0.00 6.04
N LYS A 115 21.90 -0.48 5.17
CA LYS A 115 21.79 -1.82 4.56
C LYS A 115 21.88 -2.93 5.59
N SER A 116 22.80 -2.82 6.55
CA SER A 116 22.96 -3.80 7.63
C SER A 116 21.79 -3.79 8.59
N ARG A 117 21.23 -2.60 8.90
CA ARG A 117 20.01 -2.46 9.69
C ARG A 117 18.82 -3.13 9.02
N GLY A 118 18.66 -2.97 7.70
CA GLY A 118 17.61 -3.65 6.95
C GLY A 118 17.70 -5.18 7.08
N ARG A 119 18.92 -5.75 6.98
CA ARG A 119 19.16 -7.18 7.18
C ARG A 119 18.83 -7.63 8.61
N GLN A 120 19.21 -6.83 9.61
CA GLN A 120 18.90 -7.10 11.01
C GLN A 120 17.39 -7.11 11.26
N THR A 121 16.68 -6.08 10.78
CA THR A 121 15.22 -5.99 10.92
C THR A 121 14.51 -7.17 10.25
N GLN A 122 14.92 -7.53 9.03
CA GLN A 122 14.37 -8.67 8.32
C GLN A 122 14.55 -9.98 9.11
N TYR A 123 15.74 -10.18 9.68
CA TYR A 123 16.01 -11.36 10.49
C TYR A 123 15.18 -11.41 11.77
N ILE A 124 15.03 -10.26 12.47
CA ILE A 124 14.17 -10.16 13.66
C ILE A 124 12.71 -10.49 13.31
N GLU A 125 12.18 -9.91 12.23
CA GLU A 125 10.81 -10.20 11.78
C GLU A 125 10.60 -11.68 11.46
N GLU A 126 11.58 -12.31 10.80
CA GLU A 126 11.56 -13.74 10.50
C GLU A 126 11.55 -14.58 11.77
N MET A 127 12.42 -14.28 12.74
CA MET A 127 12.51 -15.01 14.00
C MET A 127 11.23 -14.87 14.83
N ILE A 128 10.68 -13.65 14.94
CA ILE A 128 9.41 -13.43 15.68
C ILE A 128 8.26 -14.16 14.99
N ARG A 129 8.19 -14.14 13.66
CA ARG A 129 7.13 -14.83 12.91
C ARG A 129 7.22 -16.34 13.04
N GLN A 130 8.41 -16.89 13.17
CA GLN A 130 8.67 -18.32 13.25
C GLN A 130 9.04 -18.80 14.67
N GLU A 131 8.72 -18.02 15.71
CA GLU A 131 9.07 -18.33 17.09
C GLU A 131 8.61 -19.73 17.52
N SER A 132 7.37 -20.09 17.17
CA SER A 132 6.82 -21.43 17.46
C SER A 132 7.64 -22.56 16.81
N LEU A 133 8.14 -22.33 15.59
CA LEU A 133 8.97 -23.30 14.86
C LEU A 133 10.35 -23.44 15.52
N LEU A 134 10.97 -22.32 15.94
CA LEU A 134 12.24 -22.31 16.68
C LEU A 134 12.13 -23.14 17.95
N HIS A 135 11.02 -23.01 18.69
CA HIS A 135 10.78 -23.79 19.90
C HIS A 135 10.61 -25.29 19.60
N VAL A 136 9.82 -25.67 18.59
CA VAL A 136 9.61 -27.07 18.23
C VAL A 136 10.91 -27.76 17.82
N PHE A 137 11.81 -27.06 17.13
CA PHE A 137 13.08 -27.61 16.64
C PHE A 137 14.26 -27.34 17.59
N ASN A 138 14.06 -26.67 18.75
CA ASN A 138 15.10 -26.27 19.69
C ASN A 138 16.24 -25.50 19.00
N ALA A 139 15.90 -24.61 18.04
CA ALA A 139 16.86 -23.88 17.22
C ALA A 139 17.17 -22.46 17.74
N GLN A 140 16.78 -22.12 18.97
CA GLN A 140 16.94 -20.76 19.52
C GLN A 140 18.39 -20.34 19.64
N GLU A 141 19.29 -21.27 20.04
CA GLU A 141 20.72 -20.97 20.23
C GLU A 141 21.39 -20.63 18.90
N ALA A 142 21.12 -21.41 17.84
CA ALA A 142 21.61 -21.12 16.48
C ALA A 142 21.05 -19.81 15.91
N ALA A 143 19.79 -19.48 16.23
CA ALA A 143 19.19 -18.22 15.84
C ALA A 143 19.85 -17.02 16.54
N ILE A 144 20.18 -17.13 17.83
CA ILE A 144 20.89 -16.09 18.59
C ILE A 144 22.30 -15.92 18.05
N GLU A 145 23.00 -16.99 17.69
CA GLU A 145 24.35 -16.92 17.10
C GLU A 145 24.33 -16.15 15.77
N THR A 146 23.40 -16.49 14.89
CA THR A 146 23.22 -15.79 13.60
C THR A 146 22.83 -14.31 13.82
N PHE A 147 21.93 -14.04 14.79
CA PHE A 147 21.57 -12.67 15.14
C PHE A 147 22.79 -11.87 15.62
N THR A 148 23.62 -12.48 16.46
CA THR A 148 24.81 -11.83 17.02
C THR A 148 25.78 -11.42 15.90
N GLU A 149 26.05 -12.28 14.91
CA GLU A 149 26.90 -11.96 13.77
C GLU A 149 26.35 -10.77 12.95
N ILE A 150 25.03 -10.76 12.70
CA ILE A 150 24.37 -9.67 11.98
C ILE A 150 24.43 -8.36 12.80
N ASN A 151 24.20 -8.47 14.10
CA ASN A 151 24.21 -7.33 15.02
C ASN A 151 25.61 -6.73 15.18
N ASP A 152 26.65 -7.54 15.26
CA ASP A 152 28.02 -7.08 15.34
C ASP A 152 28.43 -6.32 14.07
N THR A 153 28.05 -6.84 12.90
CA THR A 153 28.25 -6.15 11.63
C THR A 153 27.54 -4.78 11.60
N TYR A 154 26.31 -4.72 12.12
CA TYR A 154 25.57 -3.45 12.22
C TYR A 154 26.21 -2.50 13.23
N ALA A 155 26.68 -3.01 14.37
CA ALA A 155 27.34 -2.23 15.41
C ALA A 155 28.62 -1.57 14.91
N ASP A 156 29.46 -2.30 14.16
CA ASP A 156 30.71 -1.78 13.59
C ASP A 156 30.45 -0.63 12.61
N TYR A 157 29.48 -0.80 11.69
CA TYR A 157 29.11 0.29 10.76
C TYR A 157 28.46 1.47 11.49
N SER A 158 27.63 1.22 12.50
CA SER A 158 27.00 2.25 13.32
C SER A 158 28.02 3.07 14.10
N GLN A 159 28.96 2.41 14.74
CA GLN A 159 30.04 3.06 15.49
C GLN A 159 30.88 3.96 14.56
N GLY A 160 31.27 3.44 13.40
CA GLY A 160 32.01 4.21 12.41
C GLY A 160 31.22 5.41 11.88
N ALA A 161 29.95 5.21 11.52
CA ALA A 161 29.08 6.28 11.02
C ALA A 161 28.87 7.40 12.05
N ILE A 162 28.58 7.03 13.30
CA ILE A 162 28.41 7.98 14.43
C ILE A 162 29.70 8.71 14.72
N PHE A 163 30.85 8.01 14.76
CA PHE A 163 32.15 8.63 15.01
C PHE A 163 32.46 9.74 13.99
N TYR A 164 32.39 9.43 12.69
CA TYR A 164 32.65 10.42 11.67
C TYR A 164 31.62 11.55 11.65
N SER A 165 30.34 11.22 11.80
CA SER A 165 29.27 12.25 11.89
C SER A 165 29.47 13.19 13.07
N SER A 166 29.78 12.65 14.25
CA SER A 166 30.03 13.44 15.46
C SER A 166 31.30 14.28 15.37
N THR A 167 32.27 13.89 14.52
CA THR A 167 33.54 14.62 14.35
C THR A 167 33.37 15.85 13.45
N VAL A 168 32.33 15.95 12.61
CA VAL A 168 32.10 17.11 11.71
C VAL A 168 32.05 18.43 12.50
N ASN A 169 31.16 18.51 13.50
CA ASN A 169 30.94 19.74 14.26
C ASN A 169 32.18 20.20 15.07
N PRO A 170 32.87 19.35 15.85
CA PRO A 170 34.12 19.75 16.51
C PRO A 170 35.19 20.21 15.54
N SER A 171 35.36 19.52 14.40
CA SER A 171 36.38 19.86 13.41
C SER A 171 36.09 21.21 12.73
N THR A 172 34.84 21.47 12.35
CA THR A 172 34.45 22.78 11.77
C THR A 172 34.57 23.89 12.79
N ARG A 173 34.23 23.66 14.07
CA ARG A 173 34.40 24.63 15.14
C ARG A 173 35.88 24.94 15.37
N PHE A 174 36.74 23.94 15.35
CA PHE A 174 38.18 24.15 15.48
C PHE A 174 38.74 25.05 14.37
N ILE A 175 38.42 24.76 13.10
CA ILE A 175 38.84 25.58 11.97
C ILE A 175 38.26 27.02 12.08
N ASN A 176 36.99 27.15 12.41
CA ASN A 176 36.35 28.45 12.57
C ASN A 176 37.00 29.26 13.72
N SER A 177 37.39 28.60 14.82
CA SER A 177 38.13 29.25 15.91
C SER A 177 39.54 29.71 15.48
N LEU A 178 40.20 28.92 14.61
CA LEU A 178 41.51 29.27 14.06
C LEU A 178 41.36 30.48 13.12
N ILE A 179 40.36 30.50 12.24
CA ILE A 179 40.02 31.64 11.38
C ILE A 179 39.71 32.87 12.22
N TYR A 180 38.91 32.74 13.28
CA TYR A 180 38.58 33.81 14.20
C TYR A 180 39.84 34.41 14.87
N ALA A 181 40.75 33.56 15.37
CA ALA A 181 42.00 33.95 16.00
C ALA A 181 42.91 34.70 15.01
N LEU A 182 43.01 34.20 13.78
CA LEU A 182 43.80 34.83 12.72
C LEU A 182 43.24 36.20 12.34
N LEU A 183 41.91 36.33 12.18
CA LEU A 183 41.24 37.61 11.90
C LEU A 183 41.40 38.59 13.07
N ALA A 184 41.31 38.14 14.31
CA ALA A 184 41.56 38.96 15.49
C ALA A 184 43.00 39.48 15.52
N GLY A 185 44.01 38.65 15.18
CA GLY A 185 45.41 39.05 15.09
C GLY A 185 45.66 40.07 14.00
N VAL A 186 45.13 39.86 12.79
CA VAL A 186 45.22 40.83 11.68
C VAL A 186 44.50 42.11 12.05
N GLY A 187 43.31 42.03 12.63
CA GLY A 187 42.56 43.20 13.10
C GLY A 187 43.29 44.02 14.16
N ALA A 188 43.99 43.37 15.11
CA ALA A 188 44.83 44.03 16.12
C ALA A 188 46.00 44.80 15.46
N LEU A 189 46.66 44.19 14.47
CA LEU A 189 47.73 44.88 13.70
C LEU A 189 47.17 46.12 12.97
N ARG A 190 45.94 46.03 12.42
CA ARG A 190 45.29 47.18 11.78
C ARG A 190 44.87 48.28 12.76
N ILE A 191 44.53 47.90 14.01
CA ILE A 191 44.28 48.88 15.06
C ILE A 191 45.60 49.63 15.39
N MET A 192 46.73 48.94 15.50
CA MET A 192 48.02 49.57 15.74
C MET A 192 48.45 50.50 14.61
N SER A 193 48.07 50.24 13.37
CA SER A 193 48.31 51.09 12.22
C SER A 193 47.32 52.30 12.13
N GLY A 194 46.33 52.38 13.03
CA GLY A 194 45.34 53.45 13.02
C GLY A 194 44.23 53.27 11.98
N ALA A 195 44.26 52.18 11.22
CA ALA A 195 43.28 51.91 10.14
C ALA A 195 41.98 51.27 10.63
N PHE A 196 41.91 50.85 11.91
CA PHE A 196 40.78 50.11 12.47
C PHE A 196 40.57 50.50 13.95
N THR A 197 39.35 50.49 14.43
CA THR A 197 39.02 50.71 15.83
C THR A 197 38.71 49.42 16.56
N VAL A 198 38.85 49.37 17.90
CA VAL A 198 38.49 48.22 18.72
C VAL A 198 37.02 47.84 18.53
N GLY A 199 36.12 48.85 18.47
CA GLY A 199 34.69 48.65 18.24
C GLY A 199 34.38 48.01 16.87
N GLN A 200 35.06 48.47 15.81
CA GLN A 200 34.94 47.87 14.47
C GLN A 200 35.41 46.42 14.44
N LEU A 201 36.54 46.11 15.12
CA LEU A 201 37.03 44.72 15.22
C LEU A 201 36.02 43.80 15.91
N THR A 202 35.51 44.25 17.04
CA THR A 202 34.52 43.44 17.79
C THR A 202 33.25 43.20 16.99
N THR A 203 32.74 44.22 16.31
CA THR A 203 31.58 44.15 15.43
C THR A 203 31.85 43.22 14.25
N PHE A 204 33.02 43.35 13.60
CA PHE A 204 33.41 42.52 12.48
C PHE A 204 33.50 41.03 12.88
N LEU A 205 34.14 40.71 14.00
CA LEU A 205 34.26 39.32 14.52
C LEU A 205 32.89 38.71 14.86
N ASN A 206 31.95 39.53 15.35
CA ASN A 206 30.56 39.09 15.54
C ASN A 206 29.88 38.73 14.22
N TYR A 207 30.07 39.54 13.17
CA TYR A 207 29.56 39.21 11.84
C TYR A 207 30.20 37.95 11.24
N VAL A 208 31.50 37.73 11.45
CA VAL A 208 32.17 36.49 11.04
C VAL A 208 31.53 35.27 11.68
N THR A 209 31.20 35.34 12.96
CA THR A 209 30.50 34.25 13.67
C THR A 209 29.10 34.01 13.11
N GLN A 210 28.35 35.09 12.81
CA GLN A 210 27.02 34.96 12.18
C GLN A 210 27.11 34.44 10.74
N TYR A 211 28.14 34.86 9.98
CA TYR A 211 28.39 34.40 8.62
C TYR A 211 28.68 32.89 8.52
N THR A 212 29.46 32.35 9.47
CA THR A 212 29.90 30.94 9.43
C THR A 212 28.80 29.97 9.87
N LYS A 213 27.84 30.37 10.69
CA LYS A 213 26.77 29.52 11.22
C LYS A 213 25.89 28.89 10.15
N PRO A 214 25.35 29.62 9.16
CA PRO A 214 24.44 29.04 8.15
C PRO A 214 25.07 27.99 7.25
N PHE A 215 26.39 27.96 7.08
CA PHE A 215 27.03 26.97 6.22
C PHE A 215 26.89 25.54 6.76
N ASN A 216 26.86 25.36 8.07
CA ASN A 216 26.63 24.06 8.68
C ASN A 216 25.15 23.63 8.50
N ASP A 217 24.23 24.60 8.63
CA ASP A 217 22.80 24.35 8.51
C ASP A 217 22.40 24.05 7.05
N ILE A 218 22.95 24.78 6.08
CA ILE A 218 22.66 24.59 4.64
C ILE A 218 23.03 23.18 4.15
N SER A 219 24.13 22.62 4.64
CA SER A 219 24.54 21.25 4.24
C SER A 219 23.54 20.19 4.69
N SER A 220 22.98 20.32 5.89
CA SER A 220 21.94 19.41 6.39
C SER A 220 20.62 19.57 5.63
N VAL A 221 20.23 20.82 5.36
CA VAL A 221 19.02 21.16 4.58
C VAL A 221 19.10 20.59 3.17
N LEU A 222 20.26 20.63 2.51
CA LEU A 222 20.42 20.11 1.15
C LEU A 222 20.18 18.58 1.09
N SER A 223 20.66 17.83 2.08
CA SER A 223 20.42 16.39 2.16
C SER A 223 18.96 16.08 2.41
N GLU A 224 18.30 16.80 3.30
CA GLU A 224 16.88 16.66 3.60
C GLU A 224 16.01 17.04 2.40
N LEU A 225 16.39 18.10 1.67
CA LEU A 225 15.71 18.52 0.46
C LEU A 225 15.78 17.45 -0.64
N GLN A 226 16.93 16.79 -0.82
CA GLN A 226 17.06 15.68 -1.77
C GLN A 226 16.12 14.52 -1.41
N GLY A 227 16.03 14.17 -0.12
CA GLY A 227 15.07 13.19 0.37
C GLY A 227 13.62 13.61 0.12
N ALA A 228 13.29 14.86 0.39
CA ALA A 228 11.95 15.41 0.16
C ALA A 228 11.56 15.42 -1.32
N ILE A 229 12.50 15.74 -2.23
CA ILE A 229 12.26 15.69 -3.69
C ILE A 229 12.00 14.26 -4.13
N ALA A 230 12.78 13.29 -3.69
CA ALA A 230 12.55 11.88 -4.03
C ALA A 230 11.18 11.39 -3.52
N CYS A 231 10.75 11.82 -2.32
CA CYS A 231 9.41 11.52 -1.80
C CYS A 231 8.31 12.22 -2.62
N ALA A 232 8.54 13.46 -3.05
CA ALA A 232 7.62 14.18 -3.92
C ALA A 232 7.46 13.43 -5.27
N GLU A 233 8.54 13.02 -5.91
CA GLU A 233 8.50 12.23 -7.15
C GLU A 233 7.62 10.98 -6.98
N ARG A 234 7.82 10.21 -5.92
CA ARG A 234 7.01 9.01 -5.63
C ARG A 234 5.52 9.31 -5.41
N LEU A 235 5.17 10.47 -4.84
CA LEU A 235 3.78 10.90 -4.67
C LEU A 235 3.17 11.36 -6.00
N TYR A 236 3.93 12.11 -6.78
CA TYR A 236 3.50 12.56 -8.10
C TYR A 236 3.40 11.42 -9.11
N ASP A 237 4.23 10.38 -9.02
CA ASP A 237 4.08 9.15 -9.83
C ASP A 237 2.68 8.55 -9.73
N ILE A 238 2.04 8.65 -8.53
CA ILE A 238 0.65 8.19 -8.37
C ILE A 238 -0.34 9.16 -9.04
N LEU A 239 -0.11 10.48 -8.88
CA LEU A 239 -1.02 11.50 -9.41
C LEU A 239 -0.97 11.57 -10.94
N ASP A 240 0.22 11.40 -11.49
CA ASP A 240 0.50 11.51 -12.92
C ASP A 240 0.23 10.19 -13.68
N GLU A 241 -0.07 9.09 -12.93
CA GLU A 241 -0.44 7.82 -13.57
C GLU A 241 -1.70 8.02 -14.42
N GLU A 242 -1.57 7.80 -15.71
CA GLU A 242 -2.68 7.91 -16.64
C GLU A 242 -3.58 6.68 -16.52
N TYR A 243 -4.81 6.89 -16.13
CA TYR A 243 -5.87 5.90 -16.20
C TYR A 243 -7.09 6.53 -16.85
N GLU A 244 -7.33 6.15 -18.08
CA GLU A 244 -8.55 6.49 -18.81
C GLU A 244 -9.51 5.31 -18.70
N PRO A 245 -10.64 5.45 -17.99
CA PRO A 245 -11.68 4.42 -18.02
C PRO A 245 -12.20 4.27 -19.45
N LEU A 246 -12.48 3.04 -19.85
CA LEU A 246 -13.06 2.78 -21.15
C LEU A 246 -14.36 3.60 -21.32
N PRO A 247 -14.63 4.16 -22.50
CA PRO A 247 -15.81 4.95 -22.73
C PRO A 247 -17.07 4.10 -22.54
N VAL A 248 -18.01 4.60 -21.73
CA VAL A 248 -19.32 3.97 -21.53
C VAL A 248 -20.13 4.14 -22.80
N LYS A 249 -20.55 3.03 -23.43
CA LYS A 249 -21.33 3.01 -24.67
C LYS A 249 -22.75 2.49 -24.47
N ALA A 250 -23.00 1.80 -23.37
CA ALA A 250 -24.29 1.25 -23.05
C ALA A 250 -24.69 1.61 -21.61
N GLN A 251 -25.96 1.90 -21.39
CA GLN A 251 -26.53 2.08 -20.07
C GLN A 251 -27.10 0.75 -19.59
N LEU A 252 -26.78 0.37 -18.36
CA LEU A 252 -27.23 -0.87 -17.76
C LEU A 252 -28.60 -0.65 -17.10
N ASP A 253 -29.61 -1.37 -17.59
CA ASP A 253 -30.95 -1.39 -16.99
C ASP A 253 -31.07 -2.61 -16.05
N ALA A 254 -30.94 -2.37 -14.75
CA ALA A 254 -30.90 -3.41 -13.73
C ALA A 254 -32.13 -4.33 -13.74
N ASP A 255 -33.30 -3.82 -14.15
CA ASP A 255 -34.57 -4.59 -14.17
C ASP A 255 -34.62 -5.57 -15.35
N LYS A 256 -33.88 -5.30 -16.41
CA LYS A 256 -33.83 -6.14 -17.62
C LYS A 256 -32.76 -7.20 -17.62
N ILE A 257 -31.80 -7.14 -16.68
CA ILE A 257 -30.72 -8.12 -16.61
C ILE A 257 -31.27 -9.48 -16.25
N GLN A 258 -30.97 -10.46 -17.10
CA GLN A 258 -31.25 -11.88 -16.89
C GLN A 258 -30.05 -12.61 -16.30
N GLY A 259 -28.82 -12.18 -16.65
CA GLY A 259 -27.56 -12.72 -16.16
C GLY A 259 -26.97 -13.82 -17.06
N GLN A 260 -27.29 -13.81 -18.35
CA GLN A 260 -26.57 -14.66 -19.32
C GLN A 260 -25.16 -14.13 -19.52
N ILE A 261 -24.14 -14.99 -19.41
CA ILE A 261 -22.74 -14.64 -19.63
C ILE A 261 -22.18 -15.40 -20.83
N GLU A 262 -21.51 -14.67 -21.71
CA GLU A 262 -20.86 -15.28 -22.89
C GLU A 262 -19.43 -14.76 -23.06
N PHE A 263 -18.47 -15.68 -23.18
CA PHE A 263 -17.07 -15.39 -23.52
C PHE A 263 -16.89 -15.70 -25.00
N LYS A 264 -16.36 -14.73 -25.76
CA LYS A 264 -16.07 -14.87 -27.19
C LYS A 264 -14.60 -14.60 -27.45
N ASP A 265 -13.89 -15.67 -27.78
CA ASP A 265 -12.47 -15.63 -28.16
C ASP A 265 -11.58 -14.88 -27.15
N VAL A 266 -11.87 -15.05 -25.85
CA VAL A 266 -11.23 -14.30 -24.76
C VAL A 266 -9.84 -14.83 -24.51
N SER A 267 -8.83 -13.95 -24.58
CA SER A 267 -7.46 -14.26 -24.13
C SER A 267 -7.02 -13.22 -23.09
N PHE A 268 -6.25 -13.69 -22.10
CA PHE A 268 -5.77 -12.85 -21.01
C PHE A 268 -4.48 -13.37 -20.37
N GLY A 269 -3.58 -12.46 -20.00
CA GLY A 269 -2.42 -12.71 -19.16
C GLY A 269 -2.11 -11.57 -18.20
N TYR A 270 -1.65 -11.88 -16.99
CA TYR A 270 -1.22 -10.82 -16.04
C TYR A 270 0.05 -10.10 -16.48
N THR A 271 0.83 -10.72 -17.35
CA THR A 271 2.03 -10.15 -17.95
C THR A 271 2.03 -10.42 -19.47
N PRO A 272 2.55 -9.50 -20.29
CA PRO A 272 2.56 -9.67 -21.75
C PRO A 272 3.30 -10.93 -22.24
N GLN A 273 4.19 -11.49 -21.40
CA GLN A 273 5.01 -12.65 -21.76
C GLN A 273 4.34 -13.99 -21.48
N LYS A 274 3.26 -14.00 -20.68
CA LYS A 274 2.60 -15.24 -20.26
C LYS A 274 1.08 -15.10 -20.35
N THR A 275 0.51 -15.57 -21.46
CA THR A 275 -0.93 -15.76 -21.59
C THR A 275 -1.37 -16.88 -20.67
N LEU A 276 -2.43 -16.65 -19.90
CA LEU A 276 -2.98 -17.63 -18.97
C LEU A 276 -4.29 -18.23 -19.49
N ILE A 277 -5.16 -17.43 -20.09
CA ILE A 277 -6.41 -17.86 -20.73
C ILE A 277 -6.24 -17.66 -22.23
N ASN A 278 -6.50 -18.71 -23.03
CA ASN A 278 -6.30 -18.69 -24.47
C ASN A 278 -7.62 -18.97 -25.21
N HIS A 279 -8.06 -18.03 -26.07
CA HIS A 279 -9.19 -18.19 -26.98
C HIS A 279 -10.43 -18.82 -26.35
N LEU A 280 -10.75 -18.43 -25.09
CA LEU A 280 -11.88 -18.98 -24.34
C LEU A 280 -13.21 -18.64 -25.03
N ASN A 281 -13.96 -19.68 -25.35
CA ASN A 281 -15.33 -19.59 -25.86
C ASN A 281 -16.26 -20.37 -24.93
N LEU A 282 -17.19 -19.67 -24.28
CA LEU A 282 -18.10 -20.26 -23.29
C LEU A 282 -19.41 -19.48 -23.26
N SER A 283 -20.53 -20.17 -23.18
CA SER A 283 -21.85 -19.59 -23.01
C SER A 283 -22.52 -20.18 -21.79
N ILE A 284 -22.90 -19.32 -20.83
CA ILE A 284 -23.57 -19.68 -19.58
C ILE A 284 -24.97 -19.11 -19.61
N PRO A 285 -26.02 -19.97 -19.58
CA PRO A 285 -27.40 -19.50 -19.53
C PRO A 285 -27.72 -18.71 -18.26
N ALA A 286 -28.70 -17.82 -18.32
CA ALA A 286 -29.21 -17.12 -17.14
C ALA A 286 -29.72 -18.08 -16.07
N ALA A 287 -29.58 -17.70 -14.81
CA ALA A 287 -30.01 -18.47 -13.63
C ALA A 287 -29.37 -19.87 -13.49
N SER A 288 -28.23 -20.11 -14.15
CA SER A 288 -27.48 -21.36 -14.06
C SER A 288 -26.52 -21.35 -12.87
N LYS A 289 -26.36 -22.50 -12.23
CA LYS A 289 -25.36 -22.78 -11.20
C LYS A 289 -24.12 -23.41 -11.85
N VAL A 290 -23.02 -22.70 -11.87
CA VAL A 290 -21.77 -23.08 -12.54
C VAL A 290 -20.69 -23.38 -11.51
N ALA A 291 -20.22 -24.64 -11.44
CA ALA A 291 -19.10 -25.01 -10.60
C ALA A 291 -17.78 -24.91 -11.41
N ILE A 292 -16.79 -24.21 -10.85
CA ILE A 292 -15.45 -24.10 -11.44
C ILE A 292 -14.52 -25.01 -10.62
N VAL A 293 -13.95 -26.02 -11.28
CA VAL A 293 -13.06 -27.01 -10.67
C VAL A 293 -11.73 -27.06 -11.40
N GLY A 294 -10.66 -27.46 -10.71
CA GLY A 294 -9.33 -27.58 -11.29
C GLY A 294 -8.24 -27.49 -10.23
N PRO A 295 -7.01 -27.88 -10.53
CA PRO A 295 -5.88 -27.80 -9.60
C PRO A 295 -5.58 -26.36 -9.19
N THR A 296 -4.77 -26.19 -8.14
CA THR A 296 -4.26 -24.86 -7.75
C THR A 296 -3.44 -24.29 -8.90
N GLY A 297 -3.65 -23.02 -9.23
CA GLY A 297 -2.99 -22.37 -10.36
C GLY A 297 -3.66 -22.55 -11.73
N ALA A 298 -4.76 -23.33 -11.82
CA ALA A 298 -5.47 -23.56 -13.09
C ALA A 298 -6.16 -22.34 -13.71
N GLY A 299 -6.16 -21.17 -13.04
CA GLY A 299 -6.77 -19.94 -13.58
C GLY A 299 -8.19 -19.66 -13.07
N LYS A 300 -8.71 -20.41 -12.10
CA LYS A 300 -10.07 -20.22 -11.55
C LYS A 300 -10.32 -18.79 -11.04
N SER A 301 -9.41 -18.26 -10.22
CA SER A 301 -9.51 -16.89 -9.71
C SER A 301 -9.34 -15.85 -10.84
N THR A 302 -8.58 -16.18 -11.88
CA THR A 302 -8.42 -15.30 -13.05
C THR A 302 -9.74 -15.14 -13.80
N LEU A 303 -10.48 -16.24 -14.01
CA LEU A 303 -11.80 -16.19 -14.63
C LEU A 303 -12.76 -15.29 -13.82
N ILE A 304 -12.73 -15.41 -12.48
CA ILE A 304 -13.51 -14.55 -11.59
C ILE A 304 -13.08 -13.07 -11.71
N ASN A 305 -11.78 -12.80 -11.74
CA ASN A 305 -11.26 -11.44 -11.88
C ASN A 305 -11.70 -10.78 -13.19
N LEU A 306 -11.79 -11.53 -14.26
CA LEU A 306 -12.33 -11.06 -15.55
C LEU A 306 -13.84 -10.81 -15.48
N LEU A 307 -14.61 -11.69 -14.85
CA LEU A 307 -16.05 -11.50 -14.62
C LEU A 307 -16.34 -10.27 -13.77
N MET A 308 -15.52 -9.98 -12.74
CA MET A 308 -15.62 -8.77 -11.93
C MET A 308 -15.09 -7.51 -12.62
N ARG A 309 -14.52 -7.69 -13.81
CA ARG A 309 -13.82 -6.63 -14.55
C ARG A 309 -12.80 -5.92 -13.65
N PHE A 310 -12.03 -6.72 -12.87
CA PHE A 310 -10.84 -6.24 -12.17
C PHE A 310 -9.66 -6.07 -13.12
N TYR A 311 -9.71 -6.82 -14.22
CA TYR A 311 -8.78 -6.76 -15.35
C TYR A 311 -9.57 -6.73 -16.65
N GLU A 312 -9.06 -5.99 -17.62
CA GLU A 312 -9.59 -6.03 -18.99
C GLU A 312 -8.97 -7.21 -19.74
N VAL A 313 -9.70 -7.77 -20.71
CA VAL A 313 -9.20 -8.85 -21.55
C VAL A 313 -8.19 -8.33 -22.58
N ASP A 314 -7.18 -9.14 -22.92
CA ASP A 314 -6.19 -8.76 -23.94
C ASP A 314 -6.77 -8.85 -25.35
N SER A 315 -7.65 -9.83 -25.60
CA SER A 315 -8.42 -9.97 -26.85
C SER A 315 -9.74 -10.67 -26.62
N GLY A 316 -10.66 -10.56 -27.58
CA GLY A 316 -12.03 -11.05 -27.46
C GLY A 316 -12.92 -10.13 -26.63
N ALA A 317 -14.04 -10.65 -26.16
CA ALA A 317 -14.96 -9.90 -25.30
C ALA A 317 -15.82 -10.82 -24.42
N ILE A 318 -16.21 -10.29 -23.24
CA ILE A 318 -17.19 -10.91 -22.34
C ILE A 318 -18.50 -10.15 -22.47
N TYR A 319 -19.60 -10.85 -22.64
CA TYR A 319 -20.92 -10.29 -22.82
C TYR A 319 -21.83 -10.62 -21.64
N LEU A 320 -22.62 -9.64 -21.22
CA LEU A 320 -23.72 -9.80 -20.29
C LEU A 320 -25.02 -9.52 -21.05
N ASP A 321 -25.90 -10.53 -21.16
CA ASP A 321 -27.16 -10.48 -21.90
C ASP A 321 -27.00 -9.92 -23.33
N GLY A 322 -25.92 -10.31 -24.02
CA GLY A 322 -25.61 -9.93 -25.40
C GLY A 322 -24.91 -8.56 -25.57
N VAL A 323 -24.70 -7.80 -24.52
CA VAL A 323 -23.95 -6.53 -24.54
C VAL A 323 -22.57 -6.74 -23.94
N SER A 324 -21.53 -6.17 -24.58
CA SER A 324 -20.15 -6.27 -24.07
C SER A 324 -20.04 -5.64 -22.68
N MET A 325 -19.47 -6.36 -21.72
CA MET A 325 -19.23 -5.85 -20.37
C MET A 325 -18.32 -4.62 -20.36
N ALA A 326 -17.45 -4.47 -21.38
CA ALA A 326 -16.59 -3.32 -21.55
C ALA A 326 -17.35 -2.03 -21.91
N ASP A 327 -18.57 -2.14 -22.45
CA ASP A 327 -19.39 -1.00 -22.84
C ASP A 327 -20.19 -0.38 -21.68
N TYR A 328 -20.31 -1.10 -20.55
CA TYR A 328 -20.97 -0.58 -19.35
C TYR A 328 -20.01 0.21 -18.45
N SER A 329 -20.53 1.05 -17.56
CA SER A 329 -19.73 1.58 -16.47
C SER A 329 -19.35 0.45 -15.50
N VAL A 330 -18.15 0.54 -14.94
CA VAL A 330 -17.65 -0.49 -13.98
C VAL A 330 -18.53 -0.53 -12.73
N GLU A 331 -18.99 0.63 -12.28
CA GLU A 331 -19.86 0.77 -11.10
C GLU A 331 -21.22 0.09 -11.33
N GLU A 332 -21.87 0.37 -12.46
CA GLU A 332 -23.18 -0.24 -12.79
C GLU A 332 -23.05 -1.75 -12.92
N LEU A 333 -22.01 -2.22 -13.60
CA LEU A 333 -21.73 -3.64 -13.78
C LEU A 333 -21.55 -4.36 -12.43
N ARG A 334 -20.67 -3.83 -11.57
CA ARG A 334 -20.39 -4.43 -10.25
C ARG A 334 -21.57 -4.37 -9.30
N GLN A 335 -22.50 -3.46 -9.50
CA GLN A 335 -23.76 -3.47 -8.76
C GLN A 335 -24.63 -4.69 -9.06
N GLN A 336 -24.45 -5.34 -10.21
CA GLN A 336 -25.20 -6.54 -10.61
C GLN A 336 -24.48 -7.83 -10.24
N ILE A 337 -23.29 -7.74 -9.68
CA ILE A 337 -22.47 -8.89 -9.29
C ILE A 337 -22.25 -8.88 -7.78
N GLY A 338 -22.62 -9.96 -7.10
CA GLY A 338 -22.33 -10.18 -5.68
C GLY A 338 -21.20 -11.17 -5.52
N MET A 339 -20.27 -10.89 -4.62
CA MET A 339 -19.10 -11.75 -4.39
C MET A 339 -18.94 -12.10 -2.92
N VAL A 340 -18.84 -13.42 -2.64
CA VAL A 340 -18.41 -13.93 -1.33
C VAL A 340 -17.02 -14.55 -1.50
N LEU A 341 -16.04 -13.90 -0.89
CA LEU A 341 -14.63 -14.35 -0.91
C LEU A 341 -14.38 -15.41 0.15
N GLN A 342 -13.33 -16.20 -0.08
CA GLN A 342 -12.76 -17.12 0.91
C GLN A 342 -12.35 -16.39 2.19
N GLU A 343 -11.63 -15.28 2.04
CA GLU A 343 -11.27 -14.41 3.15
C GLU A 343 -12.44 -13.47 3.47
N THR A 344 -13.03 -13.66 4.64
CA THR A 344 -14.14 -12.83 5.12
C THR A 344 -13.61 -11.54 5.72
N TRP A 345 -13.81 -10.43 5.03
CA TRP A 345 -13.46 -9.12 5.55
C TRP A 345 -14.67 -8.43 6.20
N LEU A 346 -14.49 -7.93 7.42
CA LEU A 346 -15.45 -7.10 8.11
C LEU A 346 -14.84 -5.73 8.43
N LYS A 347 -15.66 -4.70 8.33
CA LYS A 347 -15.28 -3.33 8.68
C LYS A 347 -15.33 -3.16 10.20
N VAL A 348 -14.42 -2.37 10.77
CA VAL A 348 -14.56 -1.84 12.12
C VAL A 348 -15.85 -0.99 12.18
N GLY A 349 -16.78 -1.34 13.06
CA GLY A 349 -18.11 -0.74 13.15
C GLY A 349 -19.13 -1.71 13.74
N THR A 350 -20.41 -1.37 13.69
CA THR A 350 -21.47 -2.25 14.20
C THR A 350 -21.73 -3.43 13.24
N ILE A 351 -22.40 -4.47 13.74
CA ILE A 351 -22.88 -5.57 12.89
C ILE A 351 -23.88 -5.04 11.86
N HIS A 352 -24.75 -4.12 12.27
CA HIS A 352 -25.66 -3.42 11.38
C HIS A 352 -24.91 -2.77 10.20
N ASP A 353 -23.87 -1.96 10.48
CA ASP A 353 -23.07 -1.28 9.45
C ASP A 353 -22.34 -2.26 8.53
N ASN A 354 -21.96 -3.40 9.07
CA ASN A 354 -21.31 -4.46 8.29
C ASN A 354 -22.27 -5.14 7.32
N ILE A 355 -23.52 -5.37 7.69
CA ILE A 355 -24.52 -5.94 6.80
C ILE A 355 -25.00 -4.88 5.81
N ALA A 356 -25.32 -3.65 6.27
CA ALA A 356 -25.71 -2.53 5.44
C ALA A 356 -24.62 -2.08 4.43
N TYR A 357 -23.39 -2.55 4.58
CA TYR A 357 -22.29 -2.26 3.63
C TYR A 357 -22.63 -2.66 2.19
N GLY A 358 -23.48 -3.69 2.00
CA GLY A 358 -23.98 -4.09 0.68
C GLY A 358 -24.96 -3.08 0.05
N ASN A 359 -25.70 -2.33 0.86
CA ASN A 359 -26.56 -1.23 0.47
C ASN A 359 -26.67 -0.22 1.63
N PRO A 360 -25.90 0.90 1.59
CA PRO A 360 -25.90 1.90 2.67
C PRO A 360 -27.24 2.57 2.94
N GLU A 361 -28.16 2.53 2.00
CA GLU A 361 -29.53 3.10 2.14
C GLU A 361 -30.53 2.10 2.75
N ALA A 362 -30.07 0.88 3.09
CA ALA A 362 -30.96 -0.16 3.64
C ALA A 362 -31.48 0.21 5.01
N THR A 363 -32.79 0.02 5.19
CA THR A 363 -33.44 0.20 6.47
C THR A 363 -33.02 -0.89 7.48
N ARG A 364 -33.26 -0.63 8.77
CA ARG A 364 -32.92 -1.62 9.82
C ARG A 364 -33.72 -2.92 9.64
N GLU A 365 -34.96 -2.81 9.16
CA GLU A 365 -35.82 -3.97 8.87
C GLU A 365 -35.29 -4.82 7.72
N GLU A 366 -34.74 -4.19 6.68
CA GLU A 366 -34.11 -4.88 5.55
C GLU A 366 -32.83 -5.58 5.98
N VAL A 367 -32.01 -4.93 6.81
CA VAL A 367 -30.81 -5.54 7.40
C VAL A 367 -31.15 -6.76 8.24
N ILE A 368 -32.20 -6.70 9.07
CA ILE A 368 -32.69 -7.83 9.88
C ILE A 368 -33.22 -8.94 8.97
N ALA A 369 -33.99 -8.61 7.93
CA ALA A 369 -34.48 -9.58 6.97
C ALA A 369 -33.34 -10.30 6.23
N ALA A 370 -32.32 -9.58 5.80
CA ALA A 370 -31.13 -10.13 5.17
C ALA A 370 -30.35 -11.08 6.12
N ALA A 371 -30.17 -10.67 7.38
CA ALA A 371 -29.54 -11.50 8.39
C ALA A 371 -30.29 -12.81 8.66
N LYS A 372 -31.65 -12.76 8.68
CA LYS A 372 -32.49 -13.96 8.80
C LYS A 372 -32.34 -14.87 7.58
N ALA A 373 -32.36 -14.30 6.38
CA ALA A 373 -32.18 -15.07 5.14
C ALA A 373 -30.81 -15.78 5.10
N ALA A 374 -29.77 -15.11 5.60
CA ALA A 374 -28.41 -15.65 5.72
C ALA A 374 -28.20 -16.57 6.93
N ASN A 375 -29.21 -16.91 7.72
CA ASN A 375 -29.12 -17.66 8.97
C ASN A 375 -28.22 -17.02 10.04
N ALA A 376 -27.98 -15.68 9.98
CA ALA A 376 -27.14 -14.94 10.90
C ALA A 376 -27.88 -14.37 12.12
N ASP A 377 -29.18 -14.11 12.02
CA ASP A 377 -30.00 -13.42 13.04
C ASP A 377 -29.92 -14.11 14.41
N PHE A 378 -29.85 -15.43 14.44
CA PHE A 378 -29.82 -16.19 15.70
C PHE A 378 -28.58 -15.87 16.53
N PHE A 379 -27.38 -15.93 15.96
CA PHE A 379 -26.16 -15.63 16.72
C PHE A 379 -26.03 -14.14 17.02
N ILE A 380 -26.49 -13.26 16.08
CA ILE A 380 -26.45 -11.81 16.30
C ILE A 380 -27.23 -11.42 17.56
N ARG A 381 -28.42 -12.00 17.76
CA ARG A 381 -29.26 -11.75 18.94
C ARG A 381 -28.67 -12.26 20.26
N GLN A 382 -27.73 -13.19 20.18
CA GLN A 382 -27.02 -13.69 21.38
C GLN A 382 -25.90 -12.78 21.83
N LEU A 383 -25.47 -11.83 20.98
CA LEU A 383 -24.44 -10.86 21.35
C LEU A 383 -25.03 -9.78 22.27
N PRO A 384 -24.26 -9.21 23.18
CA PRO A 384 -24.74 -8.28 24.23
C PRO A 384 -25.59 -7.13 23.71
N ASN A 385 -25.21 -6.57 22.54
CA ASN A 385 -25.92 -5.44 21.91
C ASN A 385 -26.60 -5.84 20.58
N GLY A 386 -26.74 -7.15 20.28
CA GLY A 386 -27.35 -7.62 19.05
C GLY A 386 -26.74 -6.98 17.80
N TYR A 387 -27.55 -6.40 16.94
CA TYR A 387 -27.13 -5.71 15.72
C TYR A 387 -26.24 -4.47 15.96
N ASP A 388 -26.33 -3.87 17.14
CA ASP A 388 -25.55 -2.69 17.51
C ASP A 388 -24.22 -3.09 18.20
N THR A 389 -23.89 -4.38 18.24
CA THR A 389 -22.58 -4.87 18.71
C THR A 389 -21.46 -4.30 17.83
N TYR A 390 -20.52 -3.60 18.46
CA TYR A 390 -19.41 -2.95 17.79
C TYR A 390 -18.21 -3.91 17.65
N LEU A 391 -17.76 -4.13 16.44
CA LEU A 391 -16.61 -4.96 16.09
C LEU A 391 -15.35 -4.08 16.02
N SER A 392 -14.60 -3.97 17.11
CA SER A 392 -13.39 -3.15 17.20
C SER A 392 -12.18 -3.77 16.49
N ASP A 393 -12.19 -5.08 16.31
CA ASP A 393 -11.11 -5.92 15.79
C ASP A 393 -11.40 -6.45 14.37
N ALA A 394 -12.27 -5.76 13.63
CA ALA A 394 -12.75 -6.19 12.31
C ALA A 394 -13.32 -7.63 12.33
N GLY A 395 -13.92 -8.03 13.45
CA GLY A 395 -14.60 -9.33 13.60
C GLY A 395 -13.68 -10.49 14.01
N ALA A 396 -12.46 -10.24 14.50
CA ALA A 396 -11.58 -11.30 15.01
C ALA A 396 -12.19 -12.05 16.20
N SER A 397 -13.07 -11.40 16.96
CA SER A 397 -13.85 -11.99 18.07
C SER A 397 -14.95 -12.95 17.60
N LEU A 398 -15.33 -12.93 16.33
CA LEU A 398 -16.33 -13.84 15.75
C LEU A 398 -15.66 -15.09 15.17
N SER A 399 -16.38 -16.23 15.21
CA SER A 399 -15.94 -17.43 14.50
C SER A 399 -15.90 -17.19 12.99
N GLN A 400 -15.13 -17.99 12.26
CA GLN A 400 -15.03 -17.88 10.80
C GLN A 400 -16.40 -18.07 10.14
N GLY A 401 -17.20 -19.02 10.59
CA GLY A 401 -18.55 -19.24 10.08
C GLY A 401 -19.48 -18.05 10.35
N GLN A 402 -19.43 -17.44 11.54
CA GLN A 402 -20.17 -16.24 11.85
C GLN A 402 -19.81 -15.06 10.93
N ARG A 403 -18.50 -14.85 10.68
CA ARG A 403 -18.05 -13.84 9.72
C ARG A 403 -18.57 -14.12 8.31
N GLN A 404 -18.57 -15.37 7.89
CA GLN A 404 -19.08 -15.77 6.57
C GLN A 404 -20.59 -15.51 6.45
N LEU A 405 -21.39 -15.85 7.48
CA LEU A 405 -22.83 -15.56 7.50
C LEU A 405 -23.10 -14.05 7.39
N LEU A 406 -22.29 -13.18 8.05
CA LEU A 406 -22.41 -11.72 7.90
C LEU A 406 -22.07 -11.26 6.48
N THR A 407 -21.06 -11.86 5.86
CA THR A 407 -20.67 -11.54 4.48
C THR A 407 -21.76 -11.96 3.48
N ILE A 408 -22.42 -13.10 3.72
CA ILE A 408 -23.59 -13.54 2.94
C ILE A 408 -24.77 -12.60 3.16
N ALA A 409 -25.02 -12.15 4.41
CA ALA A 409 -26.10 -11.21 4.71
C ALA A 409 -25.91 -9.87 3.96
N ARG A 410 -24.69 -9.38 3.74
CA ARG A 410 -24.42 -8.20 2.90
C ARG A 410 -25.00 -8.34 1.49
N ILE A 411 -24.93 -9.54 0.91
CA ILE A 411 -25.44 -9.77 -0.45
C ILE A 411 -26.96 -9.88 -0.43
N PHE A 412 -27.57 -10.42 0.64
CA PHE A 412 -29.01 -10.46 0.78
C PHE A 412 -29.66 -9.07 0.90
N VAL A 413 -28.95 -8.05 1.37
CA VAL A 413 -29.47 -6.67 1.42
C VAL A 413 -29.70 -6.11 0.02
N LYS A 414 -28.82 -6.46 -0.93
CA LYS A 414 -28.95 -6.08 -2.34
C LYS A 414 -28.73 -7.30 -3.21
N LEU A 415 -29.81 -8.01 -3.53
CA LEU A 415 -29.76 -9.27 -4.27
C LEU A 415 -29.35 -9.04 -5.74
N PRO A 416 -28.08 -9.23 -6.13
CA PRO A 416 -27.63 -9.07 -7.51
C PRO A 416 -28.08 -10.24 -8.39
N LYS A 417 -27.99 -10.09 -9.71
CA LYS A 417 -28.38 -11.12 -10.68
C LYS A 417 -27.29 -12.16 -10.90
N ILE A 418 -26.03 -11.78 -10.69
CA ILE A 418 -24.86 -12.66 -10.84
C ILE A 418 -24.20 -12.82 -9.48
N LEU A 419 -23.82 -14.02 -9.14
CA LEU A 419 -23.14 -14.37 -7.90
C LEU A 419 -21.80 -15.05 -8.17
N ILE A 420 -20.81 -14.69 -7.39
CA ILE A 420 -19.50 -15.32 -7.36
C ILE A 420 -19.24 -15.79 -5.94
N LEU A 421 -19.09 -17.08 -5.76
CA LEU A 421 -18.98 -17.72 -4.45
C LEU A 421 -17.67 -18.51 -4.40
N ASP A 422 -16.80 -18.19 -3.44
CA ASP A 422 -15.60 -18.98 -3.15
C ASP A 422 -15.86 -19.84 -1.90
N GLU A 423 -15.98 -21.16 -2.12
CA GLU A 423 -16.47 -22.13 -1.12
C GLU A 423 -15.34 -22.70 -0.25
N ALA A 424 -14.52 -21.85 0.39
CA ALA A 424 -13.52 -22.35 1.34
C ALA A 424 -14.06 -22.38 2.77
N THR A 425 -14.58 -23.54 3.17
CA THR A 425 -15.18 -23.78 4.50
C THR A 425 -14.36 -24.75 5.36
N SER A 426 -13.10 -25.02 5.00
CA SER A 426 -12.24 -26.03 5.66
C SER A 426 -11.97 -25.81 7.16
N SER A 427 -12.31 -24.64 7.68
CA SER A 427 -12.04 -24.26 9.09
C SER A 427 -13.32 -23.89 9.87
N ILE A 428 -14.49 -24.32 9.40
CA ILE A 428 -15.79 -24.03 10.02
C ILE A 428 -16.32 -25.29 10.72
N ASP A 429 -16.91 -25.12 11.90
CA ASP A 429 -17.59 -26.22 12.58
C ASP A 429 -18.78 -26.73 11.76
N THR A 430 -19.07 -28.02 11.87
CA THR A 430 -20.08 -28.72 11.04
C THR A 430 -21.49 -28.08 11.14
N ARG A 431 -21.87 -27.55 12.31
CA ARG A 431 -23.19 -26.98 12.48
C ARG A 431 -23.32 -25.64 11.76
N THR A 432 -22.35 -24.76 11.91
CA THR A 432 -22.32 -23.48 11.21
C THR A 432 -22.13 -23.66 9.71
N GLU A 433 -21.42 -24.68 9.31
CA GLU A 433 -21.24 -25.07 7.92
C GLU A 433 -22.56 -25.38 7.21
N ILE A 434 -23.47 -26.14 7.85
CA ILE A 434 -24.81 -26.41 7.31
C ILE A 434 -25.58 -25.10 7.11
N LEU A 435 -25.51 -24.18 8.09
CA LEU A 435 -26.18 -22.88 7.99
C LEU A 435 -25.64 -22.01 6.85
N VAL A 436 -24.33 -22.05 6.61
CA VAL A 436 -23.66 -21.35 5.50
C VAL A 436 -24.11 -21.93 4.16
N GLN A 437 -24.18 -23.28 4.04
CA GLN A 437 -24.64 -23.93 2.82
C GLN A 437 -26.10 -23.62 2.50
N GLU A 438 -26.98 -23.72 3.49
CA GLU A 438 -28.38 -23.32 3.31
C GLU A 438 -28.52 -21.86 2.87
N ALA A 439 -27.69 -20.97 3.42
CA ALA A 439 -27.69 -19.55 3.01
C ALA A 439 -27.22 -19.40 1.56
N PHE A 440 -26.17 -20.13 1.12
CA PHE A 440 -25.73 -20.14 -0.27
C PHE A 440 -26.80 -20.65 -1.22
N GLU A 441 -27.47 -21.75 -0.89
CA GLU A 441 -28.56 -22.31 -1.73
C GLU A 441 -29.71 -21.31 -1.90
N LYS A 442 -30.12 -20.65 -0.80
CA LYS A 442 -31.16 -19.59 -0.86
C LYS A 442 -30.68 -18.41 -1.73
N LEU A 443 -29.39 -18.03 -1.61
CA LEU A 443 -28.82 -16.93 -2.35
C LEU A 443 -28.77 -17.21 -3.86
N MET A 444 -28.38 -18.43 -4.26
CA MET A 444 -28.22 -18.83 -5.66
C MET A 444 -29.54 -19.01 -6.41
N LYS A 445 -30.65 -19.22 -5.72
CA LYS A 445 -31.93 -19.53 -6.35
C LYS A 445 -32.37 -18.43 -7.34
N GLY A 446 -32.49 -18.83 -8.62
CA GLY A 446 -32.90 -17.93 -9.71
C GLY A 446 -31.86 -16.88 -10.13
N ARG A 447 -30.57 -17.14 -9.87
CA ARG A 447 -29.44 -16.28 -10.20
C ARG A 447 -28.33 -17.06 -10.88
N THR A 448 -27.62 -16.40 -11.80
CA THR A 448 -26.43 -16.99 -12.40
C THR A 448 -25.32 -16.98 -11.36
N SER A 449 -24.84 -18.15 -11.00
CA SER A 449 -23.91 -18.32 -9.87
C SER A 449 -22.67 -19.07 -10.32
N PHE A 450 -21.50 -18.45 -10.14
CA PHE A 450 -20.18 -19.07 -10.34
C PHE A 450 -19.61 -19.45 -8.98
N ILE A 451 -19.26 -20.72 -8.81
CA ILE A 451 -18.81 -21.29 -7.54
C ILE A 451 -17.44 -21.90 -7.76
N ILE A 452 -16.41 -21.38 -7.07
CA ILE A 452 -15.15 -22.10 -6.92
C ILE A 452 -15.40 -23.21 -5.92
N ALA A 453 -15.72 -24.39 -6.45
CA ALA A 453 -16.21 -25.50 -5.63
C ALA A 453 -15.04 -26.36 -5.12
N HIS A 454 -14.99 -26.52 -3.80
CA HIS A 454 -14.09 -27.43 -3.11
C HIS A 454 -14.81 -28.68 -2.53
N ARG A 455 -16.14 -28.74 -2.68
CA ARG A 455 -16.96 -29.82 -2.15
C ARG A 455 -17.64 -30.60 -3.25
N LEU A 456 -17.63 -31.89 -3.07
CA LEU A 456 -18.25 -32.81 -4.02
C LEU A 456 -19.76 -32.58 -4.18
N SER A 457 -20.48 -32.31 -3.08
CA SER A 457 -21.92 -32.02 -3.09
C SER A 457 -22.30 -30.81 -3.91
N THR A 458 -21.52 -29.73 -3.80
CA THR A 458 -21.72 -28.50 -4.57
C THR A 458 -21.43 -28.72 -6.05
N ILE A 459 -20.37 -29.48 -6.36
CA ILE A 459 -20.00 -29.81 -7.73
C ILE A 459 -21.10 -30.67 -8.38
N GLN A 460 -21.59 -31.72 -7.70
CA GLN A 460 -22.61 -32.60 -8.22
C GLN A 460 -23.96 -31.92 -8.47
N SER A 461 -24.29 -30.91 -7.67
CA SER A 461 -25.57 -30.18 -7.79
C SER A 461 -25.52 -29.01 -8.78
N ALA A 462 -24.39 -28.78 -9.47
CA ALA A 462 -24.25 -27.71 -10.46
C ALA A 462 -24.90 -28.07 -11.80
N ASP A 463 -25.53 -27.08 -12.43
CA ASP A 463 -26.10 -27.23 -13.79
C ASP A 463 -24.99 -27.38 -14.84
N CYS A 464 -23.83 -26.79 -14.58
CA CYS A 464 -22.64 -26.90 -15.44
C CYS A 464 -21.38 -26.91 -14.58
N ILE A 465 -20.45 -27.81 -14.91
CA ILE A 465 -19.12 -27.88 -14.31
C ILE A 465 -18.11 -27.45 -15.37
N LEU A 466 -17.25 -26.49 -15.01
CA LEU A 466 -16.12 -26.04 -15.84
C LEU A 466 -14.85 -26.63 -15.24
N VAL A 467 -14.17 -27.49 -15.99
CA VAL A 467 -12.90 -28.10 -15.58
C VAL A 467 -11.75 -27.30 -16.19
N MET A 468 -11.01 -26.62 -15.34
CA MET A 468 -9.89 -25.76 -15.76
C MET A 468 -8.55 -26.44 -15.50
N VAL A 469 -7.68 -26.42 -16.50
CA VAL A 469 -6.27 -26.87 -16.40
C VAL A 469 -5.41 -25.89 -17.18
N ASP A 470 -4.36 -25.39 -16.56
CA ASP A 470 -3.39 -24.45 -17.16
C ASP A 470 -4.02 -23.25 -17.90
N GLY A 471 -5.13 -22.73 -17.36
CA GLY A 471 -5.84 -21.58 -17.89
C GLY A 471 -6.92 -21.87 -18.91
N ASP A 472 -6.99 -23.10 -19.43
CA ASP A 472 -8.00 -23.51 -20.42
C ASP A 472 -9.14 -24.31 -19.76
N ILE A 473 -10.34 -24.19 -20.33
CA ILE A 473 -11.46 -25.08 -19.98
C ILE A 473 -11.35 -26.33 -20.83
N VAL A 474 -10.82 -27.39 -20.22
CA VAL A 474 -10.57 -28.66 -20.92
C VAL A 474 -11.83 -29.53 -21.05
N GLU A 475 -12.75 -29.37 -20.11
CA GLU A 475 -14.03 -30.10 -20.11
C GLU A 475 -15.13 -29.20 -19.51
N TYR A 476 -16.34 -29.33 -20.03
CA TYR A 476 -17.54 -28.73 -19.45
C TYR A 476 -18.76 -29.64 -19.69
N GLY A 477 -19.72 -29.59 -18.77
CA GLY A 477 -20.94 -30.36 -18.79
C GLY A 477 -21.49 -30.63 -17.40
N THR A 478 -22.51 -31.46 -17.29
CA THR A 478 -23.06 -31.91 -16.03
C THR A 478 -22.17 -32.97 -15.36
N HIS A 479 -22.39 -33.25 -14.09
CA HIS A 479 -21.67 -34.32 -13.35
C HIS A 479 -21.71 -35.67 -14.09
N ASP A 480 -22.90 -36.11 -14.48
CA ASP A 480 -23.11 -37.41 -15.10
C ASP A 480 -22.43 -37.51 -16.48
N GLU A 481 -22.50 -36.45 -17.27
CA GLU A 481 -21.83 -36.38 -18.59
C GLU A 481 -20.29 -36.45 -18.44
N LEU A 482 -19.71 -35.72 -17.49
CA LEU A 482 -18.26 -35.68 -17.28
C LEU A 482 -17.75 -37.00 -16.65
N MET A 483 -18.52 -37.61 -15.77
CA MET A 483 -18.19 -38.94 -15.22
C MET A 483 -18.20 -40.02 -16.33
N THR A 484 -19.15 -39.92 -17.27
CA THR A 484 -19.24 -40.84 -18.41
C THR A 484 -18.11 -40.71 -19.40
N LYS A 485 -17.59 -39.44 -19.60
CA LYS A 485 -16.44 -39.16 -20.47
C LYS A 485 -15.11 -39.74 -19.94
N GLN A 486 -15.02 -40.07 -18.65
CA GLN A 486 -13.81 -40.60 -17.98
C GLN A 486 -12.55 -39.76 -18.23
N GLY A 487 -12.70 -38.43 -18.37
CA GLY A 487 -11.64 -37.47 -18.63
C GLY A 487 -10.97 -36.96 -17.36
N VAL A 488 -10.51 -35.69 -17.42
CA VAL A 488 -9.82 -35.02 -16.31
C VAL A 488 -10.71 -34.90 -15.06
N TYR A 489 -12.00 -34.59 -15.25
CA TYR A 489 -12.96 -34.51 -14.16
C TYR A 489 -13.10 -35.88 -13.44
N TYR A 490 -13.24 -36.96 -14.17
CA TYR A 490 -13.32 -38.30 -13.60
C TYR A 490 -12.08 -38.64 -12.78
N GLN A 491 -10.90 -38.37 -13.31
CA GLN A 491 -9.63 -38.58 -12.60
C GLN A 491 -9.56 -37.78 -11.30
N MET A 492 -9.97 -36.51 -11.33
CA MET A 492 -10.01 -35.67 -10.14
C MET A 492 -10.95 -36.21 -9.06
N GLN A 493 -12.14 -36.67 -9.47
CA GLN A 493 -13.14 -37.19 -8.55
C GLN A 493 -12.73 -38.55 -7.93
N THR A 494 -12.15 -39.43 -8.72
CA THR A 494 -11.69 -40.76 -8.23
C THR A 494 -10.46 -40.61 -7.32
N ALA A 495 -9.58 -39.67 -7.56
CA ALA A 495 -8.44 -39.38 -6.70
C ALA A 495 -8.83 -38.74 -5.33
N GLN A 496 -9.97 -38.08 -5.24
CA GLN A 496 -10.49 -37.52 -3.97
C GLN A 496 -11.30 -38.54 -3.15
N ALA A 497 -11.77 -39.60 -3.77
CA ALA A 497 -12.60 -40.63 -3.13
C ALA A 497 -11.79 -41.81 -2.55
N GLY A 498 -10.50 -41.90 -2.82
CA GLY A 498 -9.55 -42.89 -2.29
C GLY A 498 -8.59 -42.26 -1.30
#